data_1742d9a760fed1ce364c984912558053
#
_entry.id   1742d9a760fed1ce364c984912558053
#
_cell.length_a   1.000
_cell.length_b   1.000
_cell.length_c   1.000
_cell.angle_alpha   90.00
_cell.angle_beta   90.00
_cell.angle_gamma   90.00
#
_symmetry.space_group_name_H-M   'P 1'
#
loop_
_entity.id
_entity.type
_entity.pdbx_description
1 polymer ?
#
loop_
_entity_poly.entity_id
_entity_poly.type
_entity_poly.pdbx_seq_one_letter_code
_entity_poly.pdbx_strand_id
1 'polypeptide(L)'
;MKPGTSAYVCYHDIIIVRIRVLFFGVLRDIVGVREDSLEIPDGGRLEAVFEHYAGRFPRIRDMSKSLVLALNQSFSDLSAPLSEGDEVAFLPPVSGGSGGFIQQVEDPAGHFFAITRDPIDSLALAGRMQRDDDGAVVTFEGVTRNNTKGRATRYLEYECYEAMAIKTMAQIGCEIAHALPIGRIGMIHRLGRLEIGEASVVVVAAAPHRKAAFEAALEGINRLKRLVPIWKKEYFADGEVWVDGEWDDSVIKARS
;
A
#
# COMPACT_ATOMS: atom_id res chain seq x y z
N MET A 1 54.80 -46.59 11.87
CA MET A 1 53.90 -46.04 10.86
C MET A 1 52.48 -46.04 11.41
N LYS A 2 51.91 -44.89 11.61
CA LYS A 2 50.47 -44.73 11.94
C LYS A 2 49.76 -44.19 10.67
N PRO A 3 48.61 -44.75 10.29
CA PRO A 3 47.85 -44.21 9.15
C PRO A 3 47.19 -42.88 9.51
N GLY A 4 47.27 -41.92 8.60
CA GLY A 4 46.69 -40.61 8.73
C GLY A 4 45.17 -40.66 8.68
N THR A 5 44.53 -39.95 9.59
CA THR A 5 43.09 -39.73 9.64
C THR A 5 42.72 -38.73 8.56
N SER A 6 42.07 -39.21 7.48
CA SER A 6 41.46 -38.38 6.49
C SER A 6 40.25 -37.66 7.10
N ALA A 7 40.34 -36.34 7.22
CA ALA A 7 39.19 -35.53 7.60
C ALA A 7 38.21 -35.44 6.44
N TYR A 8 37.08 -36.11 6.54
CA TYR A 8 35.98 -35.89 5.60
C TYR A 8 35.37 -34.53 5.92
N VAL A 9 35.58 -33.59 4.99
CA VAL A 9 34.85 -32.32 4.98
C VAL A 9 33.44 -32.63 4.50
N CYS A 10 32.49 -32.67 5.42
CA CYS A 10 31.07 -32.71 5.08
C CYS A 10 30.70 -31.37 4.44
N TYR A 11 30.56 -31.33 3.12
CA TYR A 11 29.83 -30.26 2.44
C TYR A 11 28.35 -30.43 2.85
N HIS A 12 27.87 -29.57 3.73
CA HIS A 12 26.43 -29.41 3.90
C HIS A 12 25.93 -28.76 2.61
N ASP A 13 25.13 -29.47 1.84
CA ASP A 13 24.38 -28.89 0.74
C ASP A 13 23.52 -27.76 1.31
N ILE A 14 23.84 -26.52 0.99
CA ILE A 14 23.05 -25.36 1.40
C ILE A 14 21.75 -25.45 0.59
N ILE A 15 20.67 -25.77 1.28
CA ILE A 15 19.33 -25.70 0.67
C ILE A 15 19.07 -24.23 0.32
N ILE A 16 18.71 -23.98 -0.92
CA ILE A 16 18.41 -22.64 -1.44
C ILE A 16 16.90 -22.57 -1.66
N VAL A 17 16.30 -21.48 -1.23
CA VAL A 17 14.90 -21.15 -1.48
C VAL A 17 14.82 -19.95 -2.42
N ARG A 18 13.85 -19.95 -3.31
CA ARG A 18 13.59 -18.88 -4.27
C ARG A 18 12.42 -18.05 -3.81
N ILE A 19 12.60 -16.74 -3.75
CA ILE A 19 11.59 -15.77 -3.38
C ILE A 19 11.32 -14.81 -4.54
N ARG A 20 10.11 -14.29 -4.59
CA ARG A 20 9.68 -13.26 -5.52
C ARG A 20 9.81 -11.88 -4.85
N VAL A 21 10.47 -10.92 -5.51
CA VAL A 21 10.70 -9.59 -4.95
C VAL A 21 10.04 -8.53 -5.81
N LEU A 22 9.21 -7.68 -5.22
CA LEU A 22 8.42 -6.63 -5.88
C LEU A 22 8.90 -5.24 -5.48
N PHE A 23 8.99 -4.33 -6.47
CA PHE A 23 9.39 -2.94 -6.27
C PHE A 23 8.30 -2.00 -6.74
N PHE A 24 7.90 -1.04 -5.89
CA PHE A 24 6.84 -0.08 -6.16
C PHE A 24 7.36 1.35 -6.14
N GLY A 25 6.60 2.26 -6.80
CA GLY A 25 6.89 3.69 -6.83
C GLY A 25 8.32 4.00 -7.24
N VAL A 26 8.97 4.91 -6.51
CA VAL A 26 10.37 5.32 -6.77
C VAL A 26 11.39 4.17 -6.74
N LEU A 27 11.10 3.08 -6.03
CA LEU A 27 12.00 1.93 -5.95
C LEU A 27 12.09 1.16 -7.28
N ARG A 28 10.98 1.10 -8.04
CA ARG A 28 11.00 0.57 -9.40
C ARG A 28 11.95 1.37 -10.30
N ASP A 29 11.96 2.69 -10.17
CA ASP A 29 12.85 3.56 -10.95
C ASP A 29 14.32 3.42 -10.50
N ILE A 30 14.57 3.15 -9.22
CA ILE A 30 15.92 2.91 -8.66
C ILE A 30 16.48 1.57 -9.11
N VAL A 31 15.67 0.50 -9.03
CA VAL A 31 16.08 -0.88 -9.34
C VAL A 31 16.02 -1.14 -10.86
N GLY A 32 15.13 -0.44 -11.58
CA GLY A 32 14.92 -0.57 -13.02
C GLY A 32 13.93 -1.69 -13.41
N VAL A 33 13.40 -2.45 -12.46
CA VAL A 33 12.43 -3.52 -12.70
C VAL A 33 11.28 -3.48 -11.67
N ARG A 34 10.09 -3.99 -12.03
CA ARG A 34 8.95 -4.14 -11.11
C ARG A 34 9.08 -5.37 -10.22
N GLU A 35 9.72 -6.40 -10.74
CA GLU A 35 9.79 -7.73 -10.14
C GLU A 35 11.16 -8.35 -10.41
N ASP A 36 11.66 -9.06 -9.40
CA ASP A 36 12.89 -9.84 -9.47
C ASP A 36 12.69 -11.17 -8.74
N SER A 37 13.58 -12.12 -8.98
CA SER A 37 13.65 -13.41 -8.30
C SER A 37 14.98 -13.53 -7.58
N LEU A 38 14.97 -13.76 -6.28
CA LEU A 38 16.17 -13.87 -5.46
C LEU A 38 16.27 -15.26 -4.83
N GLU A 39 17.44 -15.87 -4.95
CA GLU A 39 17.78 -17.12 -4.26
C GLU A 39 18.53 -16.79 -2.96
N ILE A 40 18.05 -17.34 -1.86
CA ILE A 40 18.64 -17.19 -0.52
C ILE A 40 18.80 -18.56 0.16
N PRO A 41 19.71 -18.72 1.12
CA PRO A 41 19.76 -19.91 1.95
C PRO A 41 18.45 -20.18 2.68
N ASP A 42 18.05 -21.43 2.79
CA ASP A 42 16.89 -21.84 3.59
C ASP A 42 17.05 -21.38 5.05
N GLY A 43 15.93 -20.93 5.65
CA GLY A 43 15.94 -20.26 6.95
C GLY A 43 16.49 -18.82 6.93
N GLY A 44 16.74 -18.28 5.75
CA GLY A 44 17.07 -16.86 5.57
C GLY A 44 15.94 -15.97 6.06
N ARG A 45 16.27 -14.69 6.35
CA ARG A 45 15.33 -13.70 6.87
C ARG A 45 15.12 -12.57 5.86
N LEU A 46 14.05 -11.81 6.05
CA LEU A 46 13.71 -10.63 5.24
C LEU A 46 14.85 -9.60 5.22
N GLU A 47 15.64 -9.51 6.29
CA GLU A 47 16.85 -8.70 6.38
C GLU A 47 17.87 -9.04 5.27
N ALA A 48 18.06 -10.32 4.96
CA ALA A 48 19.00 -10.74 3.91
C ALA A 48 18.57 -10.21 2.52
N VAL A 49 17.26 -10.17 2.27
CA VAL A 49 16.71 -9.60 1.03
C VAL A 49 16.92 -8.09 1.00
N PHE A 50 16.64 -7.40 2.11
CA PHE A 50 16.88 -5.96 2.22
C PHE A 50 18.36 -5.63 1.98
N GLU A 51 19.28 -6.31 2.65
CA GLU A 51 20.72 -6.08 2.50
C GLU A 51 21.24 -6.38 1.09
N HIS A 52 20.69 -7.40 0.42
CA HIS A 52 21.01 -7.69 -0.97
C HIS A 52 20.75 -6.50 -1.89
N TYR A 53 19.56 -5.92 -1.83
CA TYR A 53 19.20 -4.78 -2.69
C TYR A 53 19.80 -3.46 -2.20
N ALA A 54 19.89 -3.23 -0.89
CA ALA A 54 20.55 -2.05 -0.33
C ALA A 54 22.07 -2.01 -0.63
N GLY A 55 22.70 -3.17 -0.79
CA GLY A 55 24.08 -3.28 -1.23
C GLY A 55 24.29 -2.96 -2.71
N ARG A 56 23.33 -3.33 -3.57
CA ARG A 56 23.39 -3.05 -5.02
C ARG A 56 22.93 -1.63 -5.37
N PHE A 57 21.99 -1.08 -4.60
CA PHE A 57 21.36 0.21 -4.83
C PHE A 57 21.42 1.08 -3.56
N PRO A 58 22.50 1.88 -3.37
CA PRO A 58 22.71 2.68 -2.15
C PRO A 58 21.52 3.56 -1.76
N ARG A 59 20.74 4.07 -2.74
CA ARG A 59 19.52 4.86 -2.50
C ARG A 59 18.45 4.08 -1.71
N ILE A 60 18.40 2.76 -1.80
CA ILE A 60 17.50 1.94 -0.97
C ILE A 60 17.92 2.03 0.50
N ARG A 61 19.23 2.00 0.77
CA ARG A 61 19.78 2.15 2.12
C ARG A 61 19.48 3.53 2.70
N ASP A 62 19.60 4.60 1.90
CA ASP A 62 19.28 5.96 2.33
C ASP A 62 17.81 6.11 2.73
N MET A 63 16.91 5.37 2.07
CA MET A 63 15.48 5.32 2.35
C MET A 63 15.10 4.37 3.50
N SER A 64 16.05 3.68 4.12
CA SER A 64 15.78 2.62 5.10
C SER A 64 14.85 3.03 6.26
N LYS A 65 14.84 4.29 6.67
CA LYS A 65 13.98 4.81 7.76
C LYS A 65 12.52 4.99 7.34
N SER A 66 12.25 5.19 6.06
CA SER A 66 10.91 5.43 5.51
C SER A 66 10.40 4.27 4.65
N LEU A 67 11.26 3.32 4.30
CA LEU A 67 10.93 2.14 3.54
C LEU A 67 10.26 1.10 4.44
N VAL A 68 9.17 0.52 4.00
CA VAL A 68 8.47 -0.60 4.65
C VAL A 68 8.56 -1.83 3.77
N LEU A 69 8.67 -3.01 4.39
CA LEU A 69 8.64 -4.30 3.70
C LEU A 69 7.33 -5.03 4.00
N ALA A 70 6.85 -5.75 3.00
CA ALA A 70 5.75 -6.69 3.19
C ALA A 70 6.19 -8.09 2.78
N LEU A 71 5.72 -9.08 3.53
CA LEU A 71 5.87 -10.50 3.27
C LEU A 71 4.49 -11.09 3.05
N ASN A 72 4.27 -11.72 1.90
CA ASN A 72 3.00 -12.35 1.53
C ASN A 72 1.79 -11.42 1.76
N GLN A 73 1.92 -10.16 1.29
CA GLN A 73 0.86 -9.13 1.36
C GLN A 73 0.51 -8.67 2.80
N SER A 74 1.42 -8.84 3.75
CA SER A 74 1.29 -8.32 5.12
C SER A 74 2.54 -7.54 5.50
N PHE A 75 2.40 -6.44 6.24
CA PHE A 75 3.57 -5.72 6.76
C PHE A 75 4.41 -6.64 7.64
N SER A 76 5.71 -6.57 7.51
CA SER A 76 6.62 -7.48 8.20
C SER A 76 7.90 -6.78 8.64
N ASP A 77 8.48 -7.27 9.74
CA ASP A 77 9.79 -6.82 10.21
C ASP A 77 10.93 -7.57 9.49
N LEU A 78 12.15 -7.04 9.63
CA LEU A 78 13.33 -7.61 8.99
C LEU A 78 13.72 -8.99 9.52
N SER A 79 13.25 -9.38 10.71
CA SER A 79 13.55 -10.68 11.34
C SER A 79 12.69 -11.83 10.84
N ALA A 80 11.65 -11.54 10.06
CA ALA A 80 10.72 -12.54 9.55
C ALA A 80 11.43 -13.63 8.73
N PRO A 81 11.21 -14.92 9.03
CA PRO A 81 11.78 -16.01 8.26
C PRO A 81 11.15 -16.10 6.88
N LEU A 82 11.93 -16.54 5.90
CA LEU A 82 11.51 -16.72 4.53
C LEU A 82 11.52 -18.20 4.13
N SER A 83 10.58 -18.55 3.26
CA SER A 83 10.35 -19.88 2.73
C SER A 83 10.30 -19.86 1.19
N GLU A 84 10.40 -21.04 0.57
CA GLU A 84 10.26 -21.21 -0.89
C GLU A 84 8.94 -20.63 -1.38
N GLY A 85 9.01 -19.78 -2.41
CA GLY A 85 7.85 -19.17 -3.06
C GLY A 85 7.29 -17.93 -2.36
N ASP A 86 7.90 -17.45 -1.28
CA ASP A 86 7.49 -16.23 -0.60
C ASP A 86 7.58 -15.00 -1.52
N GLU A 87 6.62 -14.08 -1.35
CA GLU A 87 6.56 -12.78 -2.01
C GLU A 87 7.00 -11.67 -1.04
N VAL A 88 8.08 -10.99 -1.36
CA VAL A 88 8.60 -9.83 -0.63
C VAL A 88 8.35 -8.56 -1.43
N ALA A 89 7.73 -7.55 -0.82
CA ALA A 89 7.48 -6.27 -1.46
C ALA A 89 8.24 -5.13 -0.76
N PHE A 90 8.98 -4.34 -1.54
CA PHE A 90 9.62 -3.11 -1.09
C PHE A 90 8.67 -1.93 -1.33
N LEU A 91 8.19 -1.33 -0.25
CA LEU A 91 7.15 -0.30 -0.24
C LEU A 91 7.75 1.04 0.18
N PRO A 92 7.96 2.00 -0.75
CA PRO A 92 8.37 3.36 -0.39
C PRO A 92 7.23 4.08 0.34
N PRO A 93 7.47 5.26 0.96
CA PRO A 93 6.42 6.09 1.52
C PRO A 93 5.34 6.38 0.49
N VAL A 94 4.06 6.25 0.91
CA VAL A 94 2.90 6.15 0.01
C VAL A 94 2.47 7.43 -0.64
N SER A 95 2.17 7.36 -1.94
CA SER A 95 1.31 8.29 -2.67
C SER A 95 0.85 7.63 -3.98
N GLY A 96 -0.38 7.38 -4.06
CA GLY A 96 -1.15 6.45 -4.86
C GLY A 96 -1.30 6.44 -6.38
N GLY A 97 -1.68 5.49 -6.99
CA GLY A 97 -1.86 4.92 -8.24
C GLY A 97 -3.00 4.75 -9.18
N SER A 98 -3.49 4.07 -10.14
CA SER A 98 -4.57 4.10 -11.12
C SER A 98 -5.22 2.86 -11.75
N GLY A 99 -6.46 2.82 -12.12
CA GLY A 99 -7.23 2.31 -13.08
C GLY A 99 -8.23 1.18 -13.25
N GLY A 100 -9.55 1.20 -13.44
CA GLY A 100 -10.62 0.18 -13.60
C GLY A 100 -11.05 -0.45 -12.25
N PHE A 101 -12.22 -1.12 -12.10
CA PHE A 101 -12.44 -1.96 -10.91
C PHE A 101 -11.49 -3.17 -10.99
N ILE A 102 -10.28 -2.99 -10.51
CA ILE A 102 -9.28 -4.05 -10.49
C ILE A 102 -9.62 -5.04 -9.39
N GLN A 103 -10.05 -4.53 -8.24
CA GLN A 103 -10.47 -5.32 -7.09
C GLN A 103 -11.61 -4.64 -6.33
N GLN A 104 -12.49 -5.43 -5.74
CA GLN A 104 -13.51 -4.96 -4.83
C GLN A 104 -13.76 -5.98 -3.72
N VAL A 105 -14.14 -5.48 -2.56
CA VAL A 105 -14.57 -6.27 -1.41
C VAL A 105 -15.85 -5.65 -0.85
N GLU A 106 -16.84 -6.46 -0.60
CA GLU A 106 -18.03 -6.12 0.17
C GLU A 106 -18.15 -7.10 1.32
N ASP A 107 -18.29 -6.61 2.53
CA ASP A 107 -18.46 -7.47 3.68
C ASP A 107 -19.96 -7.76 3.97
N PRO A 108 -20.26 -8.72 4.86
CA PRO A 108 -21.66 -9.05 5.19
C PRO A 108 -22.49 -7.91 5.80
N ALA A 109 -21.86 -6.86 6.35
CA ALA A 109 -22.52 -5.67 6.85
C ALA A 109 -22.84 -4.65 5.74
N GLY A 110 -22.30 -4.88 4.53
CA GLY A 110 -22.49 -4.04 3.35
C GLY A 110 -21.50 -2.86 3.28
N HIS A 111 -20.39 -2.92 4.00
CA HIS A 111 -19.25 -2.02 3.77
C HIS A 111 -18.63 -2.35 2.43
N PHE A 112 -18.21 -1.31 1.67
CA PHE A 112 -17.74 -1.50 0.30
C PHE A 112 -16.39 -0.83 0.06
N PHE A 113 -15.45 -1.60 -0.47
CA PHE A 113 -14.09 -1.14 -0.76
C PHE A 113 -13.72 -1.54 -2.18
N ALA A 114 -13.14 -0.60 -2.93
CA ALA A 114 -12.73 -0.89 -4.30
C ALA A 114 -11.53 -0.05 -4.74
N ILE A 115 -10.81 -0.60 -5.68
CA ILE A 115 -9.77 0.06 -6.44
C ILE A 115 -10.24 0.12 -7.89
N THR A 116 -10.21 1.29 -8.54
CA THR A 116 -10.76 1.49 -9.88
C THR A 116 -9.81 2.18 -10.85
N ARG A 117 -9.90 1.98 -12.17
CA ARG A 117 -9.29 2.78 -13.27
C ARG A 117 -10.28 3.75 -13.89
N ASP A 118 -11.54 3.58 -13.68
CA ASP A 118 -12.56 4.47 -14.19
C ASP A 118 -12.81 5.65 -13.25
N PRO A 119 -13.36 6.74 -13.72
CA PRO A 119 -13.86 7.83 -12.89
C PRO A 119 -14.78 7.29 -11.78
N ILE A 120 -14.60 7.79 -10.56
CA ILE A 120 -15.40 7.35 -9.43
C ILE A 120 -16.77 8.05 -9.46
N ASP A 121 -17.85 7.29 -9.47
CA ASP A 121 -19.20 7.81 -9.24
C ASP A 121 -19.48 7.86 -7.72
N SER A 122 -19.25 9.02 -7.14
CA SER A 122 -19.44 9.25 -5.71
C SER A 122 -20.91 9.22 -5.29
N LEU A 123 -21.83 9.60 -6.19
CA LEU A 123 -23.27 9.56 -5.92
C LEU A 123 -23.77 8.10 -5.87
N ALA A 124 -23.32 7.26 -6.80
CA ALA A 124 -23.65 5.84 -6.77
C ALA A 124 -23.11 5.18 -5.50
N LEU A 125 -21.86 5.50 -5.07
CA LEU A 125 -21.31 4.99 -3.83
C LEU A 125 -22.12 5.49 -2.61
N ALA A 126 -22.50 6.77 -2.56
CA ALA A 126 -23.31 7.31 -1.46
C ALA A 126 -24.67 6.61 -1.35
N GLY A 127 -25.37 6.42 -2.47
CA GLY A 127 -26.63 5.66 -2.51
C GLY A 127 -26.48 4.21 -2.06
N ARG A 128 -25.33 3.56 -2.38
CA ARG A 128 -25.05 2.17 -1.93
C ARG A 128 -24.82 2.08 -0.43
N MET A 129 -24.22 3.10 0.18
CA MET A 129 -23.90 3.09 1.61
C MET A 129 -25.09 3.46 2.49
N GLN A 130 -26.04 4.21 1.97
CA GLN A 130 -27.20 4.67 2.73
C GLN A 130 -28.16 3.51 3.07
N ARG A 131 -28.70 3.51 4.30
CA ARG A 131 -29.76 2.62 4.79
C ARG A 131 -30.94 3.45 5.28
N ASP A 132 -32.07 2.81 5.49
CA ASP A 132 -33.31 3.48 5.91
C ASP A 132 -33.21 4.11 7.32
N ASP A 133 -32.33 3.60 8.18
CA ASP A 133 -32.07 4.09 9.53
C ASP A 133 -30.95 5.14 9.63
N ASP A 134 -30.30 5.48 8.50
CA ASP A 134 -29.26 6.50 8.44
C ASP A 134 -29.86 7.90 8.23
N GLY A 135 -29.57 8.81 9.16
CA GLY A 135 -29.98 10.22 9.08
C GLY A 135 -28.92 11.16 8.54
N ALA A 136 -27.71 10.67 8.21
CA ALA A 136 -26.62 11.45 7.67
C ALA A 136 -25.71 10.60 6.76
N VAL A 137 -25.37 11.16 5.59
CA VAL A 137 -24.35 10.62 4.69
C VAL A 137 -23.31 11.70 4.47
N VAL A 138 -22.04 11.38 4.66
CA VAL A 138 -20.88 12.24 4.38
C VAL A 138 -20.06 11.62 3.26
N THR A 139 -19.84 12.39 2.21
CA THR A 139 -18.95 12.02 1.11
C THR A 139 -17.72 12.93 1.13
N PHE A 140 -16.55 12.34 1.24
CA PHE A 140 -15.27 13.00 1.03
C PHE A 140 -14.74 12.62 -0.35
N GLU A 141 -14.35 13.62 -1.13
CA GLU A 141 -13.67 13.44 -2.40
C GLU A 141 -12.29 14.10 -2.37
N GLY A 142 -11.24 13.33 -2.62
CA GLY A 142 -9.89 13.84 -2.83
C GLY A 142 -9.67 14.12 -4.30
N VAL A 143 -9.62 15.39 -4.69
CA VAL A 143 -9.50 15.81 -6.10
C VAL A 143 -8.09 16.28 -6.47
N THR A 144 -7.72 16.10 -7.73
CA THR A 144 -6.45 16.57 -8.29
C THR A 144 -6.46 18.09 -8.44
N ARG A 145 -5.49 18.77 -7.81
CA ARG A 145 -5.34 20.22 -7.85
C ARG A 145 -4.35 20.65 -8.92
N ASN A 146 -4.50 21.86 -9.45
CA ASN A 146 -3.59 22.44 -10.44
C ASN A 146 -2.30 23.03 -9.86
N ASN A 147 -2.09 22.95 -8.55
CA ASN A 147 -0.93 23.51 -7.86
C ASN A 147 -0.54 22.70 -6.63
N THR A 148 0.77 22.47 -6.46
CA THR A 148 1.36 21.87 -5.27
C THR A 148 2.59 22.67 -4.84
N LYS A 149 2.53 23.29 -3.66
CA LYS A 149 3.62 24.12 -3.09
C LYS A 149 4.12 25.21 -4.06
N GLY A 150 3.21 25.84 -4.80
CA GLY A 150 3.54 26.91 -5.75
C GLY A 150 3.96 26.43 -7.15
N ARG A 151 4.10 25.11 -7.38
CA ARG A 151 4.38 24.54 -8.71
C ARG A 151 3.10 24.18 -9.44
N ALA A 152 3.01 24.51 -10.71
CA ALA A 152 1.86 24.17 -11.55
C ALA A 152 1.85 22.65 -11.85
N THR A 153 0.87 21.95 -11.32
CA THR A 153 0.63 20.52 -11.58
C THR A 153 -0.12 20.38 -12.92
N ARG A 154 0.33 19.47 -13.76
CA ARG A 154 -0.32 19.12 -15.06
C ARG A 154 -1.31 17.97 -14.89
N TYR A 155 -0.87 16.90 -14.24
CA TYR A 155 -1.67 15.73 -13.89
C TYR A 155 -0.96 14.94 -12.79
N LEU A 156 -1.67 14.02 -12.19
CA LEU A 156 -1.11 13.03 -11.25
C LEU A 156 -1.11 11.66 -11.91
N GLU A 157 -0.22 10.80 -11.46
CA GLU A 157 -0.24 9.39 -11.76
C GLU A 157 -0.11 8.60 -10.48
N TYR A 158 -0.94 7.60 -10.34
CA TYR A 158 -1.09 6.87 -9.11
C TYR A 158 -0.90 5.36 -9.28
N GLU A 159 -0.06 4.67 -8.50
CA GLU A 159 0.18 3.22 -8.45
C GLU A 159 -0.19 2.63 -7.08
N CYS A 160 -0.42 1.32 -6.99
CA CYS A 160 -0.56 0.65 -5.71
C CYS A 160 -0.07 -0.81 -5.73
N TYR A 161 0.10 -1.38 -4.57
CA TYR A 161 0.17 -2.82 -4.37
C TYR A 161 -1.25 -3.37 -4.18
N GLU A 162 -1.91 -3.71 -5.28
CA GLU A 162 -3.36 -3.92 -5.37
C GLU A 162 -3.88 -4.93 -4.35
N ALA A 163 -3.24 -6.10 -4.25
CA ALA A 163 -3.66 -7.17 -3.35
C ALA A 163 -3.59 -6.78 -1.86
N MET A 164 -2.62 -5.98 -1.47
CA MET A 164 -2.50 -5.46 -0.11
C MET A 164 -3.39 -4.24 0.12
N ALA A 165 -3.48 -3.35 -0.86
CA ALA A 165 -4.27 -2.13 -0.76
C ALA A 165 -5.73 -2.40 -0.47
N ILE A 166 -6.37 -3.33 -1.21
CA ILE A 166 -7.78 -3.66 -0.98
C ILE A 166 -8.03 -4.30 0.39
N LYS A 167 -7.13 -5.17 0.87
CA LYS A 167 -7.22 -5.78 2.20
C LYS A 167 -7.11 -4.72 3.29
N THR A 168 -6.13 -3.82 3.17
CA THR A 168 -5.91 -2.73 4.13
C THR A 168 -7.09 -1.76 4.17
N MET A 169 -7.67 -1.42 3.00
CA MET A 169 -8.88 -0.58 2.94
C MET A 169 -10.05 -1.23 3.65
N ALA A 170 -10.31 -2.52 3.41
CA ALA A 170 -11.37 -3.27 4.06
C ALA A 170 -11.16 -3.35 5.58
N GLN A 171 -9.94 -3.62 6.04
CA GLN A 171 -9.60 -3.63 7.46
C GLN A 171 -9.86 -2.28 8.12
N ILE A 172 -9.40 -1.18 7.51
CA ILE A 172 -9.65 0.19 8.00
C ILE A 172 -11.15 0.45 8.17
N GLY A 173 -11.96 0.13 7.16
CA GLY A 173 -13.40 0.35 7.21
C GLY A 173 -14.09 -0.47 8.30
N CYS A 174 -13.73 -1.75 8.45
CA CYS A 174 -14.26 -2.61 9.51
C CYS A 174 -13.91 -2.08 10.91
N GLU A 175 -12.65 -1.66 11.13
CA GLU A 175 -12.22 -1.10 12.41
C GLU A 175 -12.95 0.20 12.75
N ILE A 176 -13.18 1.09 11.76
CA ILE A 176 -13.97 2.31 11.94
C ILE A 176 -15.41 1.98 12.31
N ALA A 177 -16.04 1.01 11.61
CA ALA A 177 -17.40 0.59 11.88
C ALA A 177 -17.57 -0.07 13.26
N HIS A 178 -16.53 -0.69 13.80
CA HIS A 178 -16.53 -1.20 15.18
C HIS A 178 -16.34 -0.08 16.23
N ALA A 179 -15.60 0.98 15.88
CA ALA A 179 -15.28 2.06 16.82
C ALA A 179 -16.33 3.18 16.88
N LEU A 180 -17.08 3.39 15.80
CA LEU A 180 -18.03 4.48 15.65
C LEU A 180 -19.44 3.95 15.33
N PRO A 181 -20.51 4.58 15.85
CA PRO A 181 -21.89 4.17 15.60
C PRO A 181 -22.34 4.61 14.18
N ILE A 182 -21.81 3.95 13.17
CA ILE A 182 -22.14 4.18 11.76
C ILE A 182 -22.98 3.05 11.18
N GLY A 183 -23.71 3.32 10.11
CA GLY A 183 -24.42 2.34 9.34
C GLY A 183 -23.49 1.57 8.41
N ARG A 184 -22.96 2.25 7.41
CA ARG A 184 -22.01 1.69 6.44
C ARG A 184 -20.90 2.69 6.11
N ILE A 185 -19.76 2.13 5.66
CA ILE A 185 -18.64 2.90 5.10
C ILE A 185 -18.24 2.32 3.76
N GLY A 186 -17.96 3.19 2.77
CA GLY A 186 -17.43 2.81 1.48
C GLY A 186 -16.19 3.61 1.14
N MET A 187 -15.19 2.96 0.53
CA MET A 187 -13.99 3.63 0.06
C MET A 187 -13.64 3.14 -1.34
N ILE A 188 -13.44 4.07 -2.25
CA ILE A 188 -12.94 3.77 -3.60
C ILE A 188 -11.70 4.63 -3.85
N HIS A 189 -10.63 4.01 -4.29
CA HIS A 189 -9.44 4.72 -4.77
C HIS A 189 -9.27 4.50 -6.27
N ARG A 190 -9.10 5.60 -7.01
CA ARG A 190 -8.81 5.56 -8.44
C ARG A 190 -7.32 5.58 -8.66
N LEU A 191 -6.93 4.81 -9.61
CA LEU A 191 -5.57 4.60 -9.97
C LEU A 191 -5.25 5.17 -11.39
N GLY A 192 -3.97 5.55 -11.96
CA GLY A 192 -3.41 6.08 -13.20
C GLY A 192 -3.37 7.51 -13.31
N ARG A 193 -3.40 7.88 -14.49
CA ARG A 193 -3.41 9.28 -14.82
C ARG A 193 -4.74 9.91 -14.43
N LEU A 194 -4.65 10.96 -13.64
CA LEU A 194 -5.77 11.81 -13.25
C LEU A 194 -5.51 13.23 -13.69
N GLU A 195 -6.47 13.78 -14.39
CA GLU A 195 -6.44 15.20 -14.81
C GLU A 195 -6.88 16.10 -13.65
N ILE A 196 -6.63 17.39 -13.80
CA ILE A 196 -7.06 18.42 -12.84
C ILE A 196 -8.58 18.36 -12.64
N GLY A 197 -9.02 18.34 -11.38
CA GLY A 197 -10.45 18.25 -11.02
C GLY A 197 -10.99 16.83 -10.89
N GLU A 198 -10.27 15.81 -11.34
CA GLU A 198 -10.70 14.42 -11.18
C GLU A 198 -10.49 13.91 -9.76
N ALA A 199 -11.45 13.11 -9.26
CA ALA A 199 -11.38 12.48 -7.95
C ALA A 199 -10.42 11.28 -7.97
N SER A 200 -9.44 11.28 -7.06
CA SER A 200 -8.51 10.17 -6.85
C SER A 200 -9.01 9.17 -5.80
N VAL A 201 -9.77 9.64 -4.85
CA VAL A 201 -10.30 8.84 -3.75
C VAL A 201 -11.65 9.38 -3.32
N VAL A 202 -12.56 8.47 -3.01
CA VAL A 202 -13.86 8.78 -2.40
C VAL A 202 -14.02 7.94 -1.14
N VAL A 203 -14.44 8.59 -0.04
CA VAL A 203 -14.82 7.94 1.20
C VAL A 203 -16.23 8.38 1.54
N VAL A 204 -17.15 7.43 1.69
CA VAL A 204 -18.54 7.67 2.08
C VAL A 204 -18.78 7.00 3.43
N ALA A 205 -19.35 7.73 4.37
CA ALA A 205 -19.82 7.19 5.64
C ALA A 205 -21.28 7.58 5.87
N ALA A 206 -22.14 6.59 6.10
CA ALA A 206 -23.54 6.74 6.45
C ALA A 206 -23.74 6.40 7.93
N ALA A 207 -24.56 7.19 8.64
CA ALA A 207 -24.78 7.00 10.06
C ALA A 207 -26.16 7.58 10.49
N PRO A 208 -26.75 7.12 11.62
CA PRO A 208 -27.95 7.73 12.18
C PRO A 208 -27.81 9.22 12.50
N HIS A 209 -26.59 9.66 12.86
CA HIS A 209 -26.31 11.04 13.24
C HIS A 209 -25.03 11.58 12.58
N ARG A 210 -25.09 12.88 12.20
CA ARG A 210 -24.02 13.59 11.47
C ARG A 210 -22.62 13.49 12.08
N LYS A 211 -22.50 13.51 13.43
CA LYS A 211 -21.19 13.49 14.10
C LYS A 211 -20.40 12.23 13.73
N ALA A 212 -21.02 11.06 13.88
CA ALA A 212 -20.38 9.78 13.53
C ALA A 212 -20.04 9.68 12.05
N ALA A 213 -20.89 10.20 11.15
CA ALA A 213 -20.62 10.19 9.72
C ALA A 213 -19.39 11.06 9.36
N PHE A 214 -19.26 12.26 9.94
CA PHE A 214 -18.08 13.12 9.73
C PHE A 214 -16.80 12.51 10.32
N GLU A 215 -16.86 11.98 11.54
CA GLU A 215 -15.71 11.35 12.20
C GLU A 215 -15.24 10.12 11.41
N ALA A 216 -16.16 9.28 10.94
CA ALA A 216 -15.83 8.10 10.16
C ALA A 216 -15.22 8.44 8.79
N ALA A 217 -15.76 9.42 8.09
CA ALA A 217 -15.20 9.84 6.80
C ALA A 217 -13.81 10.45 6.96
N LEU A 218 -13.59 11.28 7.98
CA LEU A 218 -12.29 11.89 8.29
C LEU A 218 -11.26 10.82 8.69
N GLU A 219 -11.62 9.90 9.58
CA GLU A 219 -10.76 8.81 10.01
C GLU A 219 -10.43 7.89 8.83
N GLY A 220 -11.42 7.61 7.99
CA GLY A 220 -11.25 6.81 6.77
C GLY A 220 -10.17 7.35 5.86
N ILE A 221 -10.24 8.64 5.49
CA ILE A 221 -9.24 9.24 4.59
C ILE A 221 -7.88 9.41 5.28
N ASN A 222 -7.83 9.72 6.57
CA ASN A 222 -6.57 9.86 7.30
C ASN A 222 -5.82 8.53 7.34
N ARG A 223 -6.49 7.44 7.70
CA ARG A 223 -5.88 6.12 7.76
C ARG A 223 -5.54 5.58 6.37
N LEU A 224 -6.42 5.79 5.38
CA LEU A 224 -6.14 5.40 3.99
C LEU A 224 -4.82 6.00 3.51
N LYS A 225 -4.59 7.30 3.72
CA LYS A 225 -3.36 7.98 3.31
C LYS A 225 -2.10 7.53 4.04
N ARG A 226 -2.21 6.91 5.22
CA ARG A 226 -1.08 6.51 6.08
C ARG A 226 -0.81 5.01 6.08
N LEU A 227 -1.78 4.18 5.70
CA LEU A 227 -1.70 2.72 5.84
C LEU A 227 -1.82 1.98 4.51
N VAL A 228 -2.57 2.53 3.54
CA VAL A 228 -2.79 1.82 2.27
C VAL A 228 -1.59 2.04 1.34
N PRO A 229 -0.99 0.96 0.82
CA PRO A 229 0.20 1.04 -0.04
C PRO A 229 -0.16 1.54 -1.44
N ILE A 230 -0.34 2.83 -1.54
CA ILE A 230 -0.68 3.59 -2.75
C ILE A 230 0.33 4.74 -2.88
N TRP A 231 0.90 4.98 -4.08
CA TRP A 231 1.90 6.00 -4.35
C TRP A 231 1.42 6.99 -5.40
N LYS A 232 1.90 8.24 -5.30
CA LYS A 232 1.55 9.33 -6.20
C LYS A 232 2.80 9.91 -6.85
N LYS A 233 2.80 10.00 -8.17
CA LYS A 233 3.76 10.75 -8.96
C LYS A 233 3.11 12.02 -9.46
N GLU A 234 3.69 13.17 -9.19
CA GLU A 234 3.20 14.47 -9.69
C GLU A 234 3.97 14.89 -10.92
N TYR A 235 3.25 15.26 -11.95
CA TYR A 235 3.81 15.77 -13.20
C TYR A 235 3.58 17.28 -13.28
N PHE A 236 4.69 18.00 -13.29
CA PHE A 236 4.72 19.47 -13.38
C PHE A 236 5.11 19.92 -14.79
N ALA A 237 5.07 21.22 -15.05
CA ALA A 237 5.54 21.78 -16.32
C ALA A 237 7.07 21.65 -16.51
N ASP A 238 7.82 21.56 -15.41
CA ASP A 238 9.27 21.50 -15.31
C ASP A 238 9.83 20.11 -14.90
N GLY A 239 9.03 19.06 -14.96
CA GLY A 239 9.44 17.68 -14.61
C GLY A 239 8.43 16.93 -13.76
N GLU A 240 8.86 15.76 -13.26
CA GLU A 240 8.04 14.87 -12.46
C GLU A 240 8.70 14.55 -11.13
N VAL A 241 7.91 14.30 -10.09
CA VAL A 241 8.39 13.97 -8.74
C VAL A 241 7.46 12.94 -8.09
N TRP A 242 8.04 11.90 -7.53
CA TRP A 242 7.32 11.06 -6.57
C TRP A 242 7.05 11.87 -5.30
N VAL A 243 5.81 11.89 -4.86
CA VAL A 243 5.43 12.61 -3.65
C VAL A 243 5.61 11.68 -2.47
N ASP A 244 6.52 12.07 -1.57
CA ASP A 244 6.74 11.35 -0.33
C ASP A 244 5.48 11.38 0.54
N GLY A 245 5.09 10.23 1.07
CA GLY A 245 4.08 10.06 2.10
C GLY A 245 4.75 9.74 3.44
N GLU A 246 3.98 9.74 4.50
CA GLU A 246 4.40 9.30 5.84
C GLU A 246 3.60 8.05 6.21
N TRP A 247 4.31 6.98 6.61
CA TRP A 247 3.68 5.81 7.19
C TRP A 247 3.20 6.10 8.62
N ASP A 248 2.13 5.42 9.03
CA ASP A 248 1.69 5.44 10.43
C ASP A 248 2.75 4.82 11.35
N ASP A 249 2.89 5.36 12.58
CA ASP A 249 3.82 4.84 13.57
C ASP A 249 3.64 3.35 13.88
N SER A 250 2.42 2.82 13.76
CA SER A 250 2.13 1.40 13.94
C SER A 250 2.79 0.53 12.87
N VAL A 251 2.85 1.02 11.62
CA VAL A 251 3.53 0.34 10.50
C VAL A 251 5.04 0.40 10.68
N ILE A 252 5.56 1.55 11.15
CA ILE A 252 7.00 1.73 11.41
C ILE A 252 7.46 0.85 12.57
N LYS A 253 6.66 0.75 13.65
CA LYS A 253 6.97 -0.09 14.83
C LYS A 253 6.91 -1.59 14.55
N ALA A 254 6.12 -2.05 13.59
CA ALA A 254 6.15 -3.45 13.14
C ALA A 254 7.49 -3.87 12.52
N ARG A 255 8.43 -2.91 12.28
CA ARG A 255 9.82 -3.15 11.82
C ARG A 255 10.83 -3.32 12.95
N SER A 256 10.45 -3.03 14.19
CA SER A 256 11.36 -3.03 15.37
C SER A 256 11.24 -4.32 16.15
#